data_db9d9cfad5f0382a95b277c0060fab59
#
_entry.id   db9d9cfad5f0382a95b277c0060fab59
#
_cell.length_a   1.000
_cell.length_b   1.000
_cell.length_c   1.000
_cell.angle_alpha   90.00
_cell.angle_beta   90.00
_cell.angle_gamma   90.00
#
_symmetry.space_group_name_H-M   'P 1'
#
loop_
_entity.id
_entity.type
_entity.pdbx_description
1 polymer ?
#
loop_
_entity_poly.entity_id
_entity_poly.type
_entity_poly.pdbx_seq_one_letter_code
_entity_poly.pdbx_strand_id
1 'polypeptide(L)'
;MKPYFKLLLLVIFALALNACASKPEESAQPAGEEAVVQGAAEEGVLAGEELGADGRPAVMRIHFAFDSSSIDSDNRETIEAHAAYLSANPSVNVKLEGHCDERGTREYNLALGERRAKAVVQMLAVLGIDRSRLTDTSYGEEKPLDEGHNEAAWKMNRRVEIIY
;
A
#
# COMPACT_ATOMS: atom_id res chain seq x y z
N MET A 1 -27.76 -0.13 49.01
CA MET A 1 -27.41 -1.33 49.80
C MET A 1 -26.60 -2.25 48.89
N LYS A 2 -25.38 -2.61 49.06
CA LYS A 2 -24.32 -2.55 50.07
C LYS A 2 -22.97 -2.52 49.34
N PRO A 3 -21.93 -1.89 49.87
CA PRO A 3 -20.59 -1.85 49.34
C PRO A 3 -19.74 -2.96 49.96
N TYR A 4 -18.97 -3.64 49.21
CA TYR A 4 -17.86 -4.46 49.65
C TYR A 4 -16.86 -4.59 48.49
N PHE A 5 -15.57 -4.49 48.58
CA PHE A 5 -14.66 -4.43 49.68
C PHE A 5 -13.26 -4.14 49.08
N LYS A 6 -12.60 -3.16 49.62
CA LYS A 6 -11.16 -2.93 49.49
C LYS A 6 -10.40 -4.03 50.21
N LEU A 7 -9.41 -4.63 49.58
CA LEU A 7 -8.22 -5.19 50.22
C LEU A 7 -7.20 -5.50 49.14
N LEU A 8 -6.19 -4.71 48.91
CA LEU A 8 -4.92 -4.62 49.61
C LEU A 8 -4.24 -5.99 49.75
N LEU A 9 -3.30 -6.26 48.87
CA LEU A 9 -2.16 -7.10 49.21
C LEU A 9 -0.91 -6.65 48.46
N LEU A 10 -0.14 -5.83 49.16
CA LEU A 10 1.27 -5.56 48.97
C LEU A 10 2.04 -6.84 49.26
N VAL A 11 2.75 -7.40 48.34
CA VAL A 11 3.84 -8.33 48.59
C VAL A 11 5.10 -7.81 47.92
N ILE A 12 5.90 -7.24 48.79
CA ILE A 12 7.31 -6.94 48.58
C ILE A 12 8.04 -8.28 48.53
N PHE A 13 8.77 -8.54 47.43
CA PHE A 13 9.86 -9.52 47.51
C PHE A 13 11.09 -8.91 46.86
N ALA A 14 12.01 -8.57 47.72
CA ALA A 14 13.32 -8.04 47.42
C ALA A 14 14.35 -9.17 47.29
N LEU A 15 15.44 -8.84 46.63
CA LEU A 15 16.76 -9.46 46.58
C LEU A 15 16.98 -10.75 45.79
N ALA A 16 17.79 -10.60 44.73
CA ALA A 16 19.13 -11.22 44.71
C ALA A 16 20.01 -10.55 43.65
N LEU A 17 21.00 -9.86 44.13
CA LEU A 17 22.19 -9.39 43.44
C LEU A 17 23.02 -10.60 42.98
N ASN A 18 23.46 -10.59 41.70
CA ASN A 18 24.71 -11.26 41.35
C ASN A 18 25.48 -10.38 40.36
N ALA A 19 26.50 -9.77 40.92
CA ALA A 19 27.54 -9.06 40.22
C ALA A 19 28.51 -10.05 39.58
N CYS A 20 28.83 -9.85 38.32
CA CYS A 20 30.12 -10.28 37.78
C CYS A 20 30.70 -9.12 36.97
N ALA A 21 31.70 -8.54 37.56
CA ALA A 21 32.56 -7.51 36.97
C ALA A 21 33.55 -8.17 35.99
N SER A 22 33.74 -7.55 34.86
CA SER A 22 35.00 -7.62 34.14
C SER A 22 35.28 -6.25 33.55
N LYS A 23 36.48 -5.78 33.85
CA LYS A 23 37.01 -4.43 33.71
C LYS A 23 37.64 -4.23 32.29
N PRO A 24 38.05 -3.00 31.97
CA PRO A 24 38.09 -2.44 30.63
C PRO A 24 39.44 -2.52 29.96
N GLU A 25 39.49 -2.39 28.65
CA GLU A 25 40.66 -1.92 27.93
C GLU A 25 40.38 -0.62 27.18
N GLU A 26 41.13 0.33 27.57
CA GLU A 26 41.34 1.69 27.08
C GLU A 26 42.24 1.66 25.84
N SER A 27 41.84 2.26 24.71
CA SER A 27 42.79 2.91 23.84
C SER A 27 42.11 3.94 22.92
N ALA A 28 42.48 5.21 23.23
CA ALA A 28 42.85 6.31 22.34
C ALA A 28 41.89 6.76 21.24
N GLN A 29 41.31 7.94 21.46
CA GLN A 29 41.01 8.92 20.45
C GLN A 29 42.29 9.44 19.76
N PRO A 30 42.16 9.93 18.51
CA PRO A 30 42.38 11.37 18.39
C PRO A 30 41.27 12.10 17.59
N ALA A 31 41.27 13.37 17.88
CA ALA A 31 40.38 14.45 17.53
C ALA A 31 40.31 14.79 16.03
N GLY A 32 39.13 15.37 15.71
CA GLY A 32 39.07 16.49 14.76
C GLY A 32 38.48 16.17 13.40
N GLU A 33 37.20 16.55 13.19
CA GLU A 33 36.89 17.54 12.15
C GLU A 33 35.40 17.81 12.16
N GLU A 34 35.06 19.06 12.38
CA GLU A 34 33.68 19.57 12.24
C GLU A 34 33.30 19.53 10.76
N ALA A 35 32.36 18.63 10.42
CA ALA A 35 31.67 18.70 9.14
C ALA A 35 30.32 19.36 9.35
N VAL A 36 30.20 20.57 8.86
CA VAL A 36 28.96 21.32 8.68
C VAL A 36 27.95 20.46 7.90
N VAL A 37 26.92 19.98 8.58
CA VAL A 37 25.78 19.35 7.92
C VAL A 37 24.90 20.46 7.37
N GLN A 38 25.13 20.83 6.11
CA GLN A 38 24.11 21.50 5.32
C GLN A 38 22.97 20.54 5.11
N GLY A 39 21.81 20.85 5.70
CA GLY A 39 20.56 20.16 5.44
C GLY A 39 20.14 20.35 3.98
N ALA A 40 20.48 19.37 3.16
CA ALA A 40 19.75 19.13 1.93
C ALA A 40 18.50 18.32 2.32
N ALA A 41 17.32 18.89 2.09
CA ALA A 41 16.10 18.13 2.05
C ALA A 41 16.26 17.09 0.92
N GLU A 42 16.59 15.87 1.29
CA GLU A 42 16.44 14.74 0.36
C GLU A 42 14.94 14.56 0.14
N GLU A 43 14.46 15.09 -0.98
CA GLU A 43 13.23 14.59 -1.60
C GLU A 43 13.46 13.10 -1.80
N GLY A 44 12.75 12.29 -0.99
CA GLY A 44 12.75 10.84 -1.11
C GLY A 44 12.16 10.43 -2.45
N VAL A 45 13.01 10.35 -3.46
CA VAL A 45 12.70 9.66 -4.71
C VAL A 45 12.58 8.18 -4.34
N LEU A 46 11.34 7.69 -4.26
CA LEU A 46 11.07 6.27 -4.14
C LEU A 46 11.73 5.58 -5.33
N ALA A 47 12.72 4.75 -5.04
CA ALA A 47 13.52 4.07 -6.05
C ALA A 47 12.62 3.08 -6.79
N GLY A 48 12.38 3.32 -8.09
CA GLY A 48 11.84 2.32 -8.99
C GLY A 48 10.63 2.68 -9.82
N GLU A 49 10.03 3.87 -9.70
CA GLU A 49 8.88 4.21 -10.51
C GLU A 49 9.28 4.89 -11.82
N GLU A 50 9.03 4.18 -12.91
CA GLU A 50 9.06 4.79 -14.24
C GLU A 50 7.88 5.75 -14.36
N LEU A 51 8.17 7.03 -14.54
CA LEU A 51 7.17 8.03 -14.88
C LEU A 51 6.97 8.08 -16.40
N GLY A 52 5.72 8.17 -16.82
CA GLY A 52 5.38 8.48 -18.20
C GLY A 52 5.85 9.89 -18.60
N ALA A 53 5.82 10.18 -19.88
CA ALA A 53 6.27 11.47 -20.45
C ALA A 53 5.48 12.68 -19.89
N ASP A 54 4.32 12.45 -19.30
CA ASP A 54 3.43 13.45 -18.70
C ASP A 54 3.54 13.52 -17.17
N GLY A 55 4.54 12.84 -16.59
CA GLY A 55 4.80 12.80 -15.16
C GLY A 55 3.86 11.88 -14.36
N ARG A 56 2.98 11.12 -15.02
CA ARG A 56 2.13 10.10 -14.39
C ARG A 56 2.94 8.82 -14.15
N PRO A 57 2.56 7.99 -13.17
CA PRO A 57 3.12 6.64 -13.07
C PRO A 57 2.91 5.87 -14.37
N ALA A 58 3.94 5.15 -14.83
CA ALA A 58 3.87 4.40 -16.09
C ALA A 58 2.99 3.15 -16.01
N VAL A 59 2.89 2.56 -14.80
CA VAL A 59 2.10 1.36 -14.56
C VAL A 59 0.64 1.74 -14.30
N MET A 60 -0.21 1.56 -15.30
CA MET A 60 -1.64 1.94 -15.26
C MET A 60 -2.57 0.77 -14.91
N ARG A 61 -2.03 -0.37 -14.47
CA ARG A 61 -2.80 -1.59 -14.21
C ARG A 61 -2.42 -2.22 -12.90
N ILE A 62 -3.44 -2.61 -12.16
CA ILE A 62 -3.34 -3.37 -10.92
C ILE A 62 -3.86 -4.77 -11.19
N HIS A 63 -3.04 -5.81 -11.00
CA HIS A 63 -3.40 -7.19 -11.28
C HIS A 63 -3.84 -7.93 -10.02
N PHE A 64 -4.74 -8.90 -10.17
CA PHE A 64 -5.32 -9.65 -9.06
C PHE A 64 -5.14 -11.16 -9.23
N ALA A 65 -5.03 -11.85 -8.11
CA ALA A 65 -5.08 -13.30 -8.10
C ALA A 65 -6.48 -13.81 -8.54
N PHE A 66 -6.53 -15.10 -8.89
CA PHE A 66 -7.81 -15.73 -9.21
C PHE A 66 -8.79 -15.59 -8.04
N ASP A 67 -10.02 -15.23 -8.35
CA ASP A 67 -11.12 -15.04 -7.38
C ASP A 67 -10.80 -14.13 -6.20
N SER A 68 -9.90 -13.16 -6.38
CA SER A 68 -9.46 -12.24 -5.34
C SER A 68 -9.67 -10.78 -5.75
N SER A 69 -9.92 -9.93 -4.75
CA SER A 69 -9.88 -8.47 -4.82
C SER A 69 -8.88 -7.87 -3.81
N SER A 70 -7.99 -8.71 -3.25
CA SER A 70 -6.97 -8.27 -2.30
C SER A 70 -5.82 -7.58 -3.02
N ILE A 71 -5.36 -6.47 -2.48
CA ILE A 71 -4.18 -5.72 -2.95
C ILE A 71 -2.95 -6.29 -2.25
N ASP A 72 -2.00 -6.80 -3.02
CA ASP A 72 -0.69 -7.27 -2.55
C ASP A 72 0.32 -6.12 -2.39
N SER A 73 1.56 -6.43 -2.02
CA SER A 73 2.61 -5.43 -1.79
C SER A 73 2.97 -4.65 -3.05
N ASP A 74 3.15 -5.35 -4.18
CA ASP A 74 3.58 -4.74 -5.44
C ASP A 74 2.49 -3.79 -6.00
N ASN A 75 1.24 -4.23 -5.92
CA ASN A 75 0.08 -3.41 -6.26
C ASN A 75 -0.07 -2.21 -5.33
N ARG A 76 0.29 -2.36 -4.05
CA ARG A 76 0.28 -1.25 -3.08
C ARG A 76 1.25 -0.15 -3.49
N GLU A 77 2.49 -0.49 -3.83
CA GLU A 77 3.50 0.47 -4.28
C GLU A 77 3.01 1.25 -5.50
N THR A 78 2.45 0.55 -6.49
CA THR A 78 1.85 1.19 -7.67
C THR A 78 0.73 2.17 -7.29
N ILE A 79 -0.17 1.79 -6.36
CA ILE A 79 -1.26 2.68 -5.93
C ILE A 79 -0.72 3.88 -5.15
N GLU A 80 0.32 3.71 -4.34
CA GLU A 80 0.98 4.79 -3.59
C GLU A 80 1.58 5.84 -4.54
N ALA A 81 2.17 5.42 -5.65
CA ALA A 81 2.65 6.34 -6.66
C ALA A 81 1.53 7.13 -7.34
N HIS A 82 0.44 6.47 -7.70
CA HIS A 82 -0.73 7.18 -8.20
C HIS A 82 -1.29 8.17 -7.18
N ALA A 83 -1.30 7.81 -5.89
CA ALA A 83 -1.72 8.73 -4.83
C ALA A 83 -0.81 9.94 -4.73
N ALA A 84 0.52 9.77 -4.80
CA ALA A 84 1.48 10.87 -4.81
C ALA A 84 1.25 11.82 -6.00
N TYR A 85 1.10 11.27 -7.21
CA TYR A 85 0.77 12.06 -8.39
C TYR A 85 -0.55 12.83 -8.24
N LEU A 86 -1.61 12.18 -7.76
CA LEU A 86 -2.93 12.78 -7.57
C LEU A 86 -2.92 13.87 -6.47
N SER A 87 -2.08 13.73 -5.46
CA SER A 87 -1.87 14.73 -4.41
C SER A 87 -1.21 15.98 -4.95
N ALA A 88 -0.22 15.81 -5.84
CA ALA A 88 0.45 16.90 -6.54
C ALA A 88 -0.45 17.58 -7.61
N ASN A 89 -1.49 16.90 -8.08
CA ASN A 89 -2.38 17.36 -9.15
C ASN A 89 -3.86 17.36 -8.71
N PRO A 90 -4.32 18.32 -7.87
CA PRO A 90 -5.65 18.28 -7.25
C PRO A 90 -6.84 18.35 -8.22
N SER A 91 -6.65 18.87 -9.42
CA SER A 91 -7.70 18.99 -10.45
C SER A 91 -7.93 17.71 -11.26
N VAL A 92 -7.03 16.72 -11.12
CA VAL A 92 -7.10 15.47 -11.89
C VAL A 92 -8.11 14.52 -11.23
N ASN A 93 -9.00 13.95 -12.05
CA ASN A 93 -9.93 12.89 -11.67
C ASN A 93 -9.49 11.57 -12.27
N VAL A 94 -9.85 10.46 -11.63
CA VAL A 94 -9.46 9.12 -12.06
C VAL A 94 -10.67 8.22 -12.12
N LYS A 95 -10.74 7.41 -13.18
CA LYS A 95 -11.68 6.31 -13.33
C LYS A 95 -10.95 4.98 -13.15
N LEU A 96 -11.51 4.10 -12.34
CA LEU A 96 -11.00 2.78 -12.02
C LEU A 96 -11.92 1.73 -12.63
N GLU A 97 -11.43 1.05 -13.66
CA GLU A 97 -12.20 0.05 -14.41
C GLU A 97 -11.79 -1.36 -13.98
N GLY A 98 -12.74 -2.09 -13.38
CA GLY A 98 -12.52 -3.45 -12.89
C GLY A 98 -12.88 -4.51 -13.91
N HIS A 99 -11.97 -5.49 -14.07
CA HIS A 99 -12.07 -6.57 -15.04
C HIS A 99 -11.81 -7.93 -14.40
N CYS A 100 -12.34 -8.97 -15.03
CA CYS A 100 -12.18 -10.37 -14.66
C CYS A 100 -11.74 -11.20 -15.87
N ASP A 101 -11.25 -12.40 -15.61
CA ASP A 101 -11.18 -13.43 -16.65
C ASP A 101 -12.56 -14.04 -16.91
N GLU A 102 -12.67 -14.84 -17.96
CA GLU A 102 -13.93 -15.42 -18.44
C GLU A 102 -14.53 -16.52 -17.56
N ARG A 103 -13.83 -16.96 -16.52
CA ARG A 103 -14.27 -18.06 -15.65
C ARG A 103 -15.30 -17.58 -14.64
N GLY A 104 -16.46 -18.22 -14.61
CA GLY A 104 -17.57 -17.86 -13.73
C GLY A 104 -18.83 -17.46 -14.48
N THR A 105 -19.79 -16.85 -13.78
CA THR A 105 -20.95 -16.25 -14.44
C THR A 105 -20.71 -14.76 -14.67
N ARG A 106 -21.36 -14.22 -15.69
CA ARG A 106 -21.29 -12.80 -16.03
C ARG A 106 -21.61 -11.90 -14.82
N GLU A 107 -22.67 -12.24 -14.08
CA GLU A 107 -23.10 -11.50 -12.89
C GLU A 107 -22.05 -11.55 -11.79
N TYR A 108 -21.46 -12.73 -11.57
CA TYR A 108 -20.39 -12.91 -10.60
C TYR A 108 -19.17 -12.08 -10.97
N ASN A 109 -18.71 -12.13 -12.23
CA ASN A 109 -17.56 -11.40 -12.73
C ASN A 109 -17.80 -9.89 -12.70
N LEU A 110 -19.00 -9.43 -12.99
CA LEU A 110 -19.36 -8.02 -12.84
C LEU A 110 -19.20 -7.56 -11.38
N ALA A 111 -19.72 -8.34 -10.43
CA ALA A 111 -19.58 -8.03 -9.00
C ALA A 111 -18.13 -8.13 -8.49
N LEU A 112 -17.34 -9.10 -9.00
CA LEU A 112 -15.93 -9.23 -8.65
C LEU A 112 -15.09 -8.07 -9.19
N GLY A 113 -15.32 -7.65 -10.44
CA GLY A 113 -14.67 -6.48 -11.02
C GLY A 113 -14.99 -5.20 -10.24
N GLU A 114 -16.24 -5.05 -9.77
CA GLU A 114 -16.64 -3.94 -8.91
C GLU A 114 -15.89 -3.96 -7.56
N ARG A 115 -15.78 -5.13 -6.91
CA ARG A 115 -15.01 -5.27 -5.66
C ARG A 115 -13.54 -4.88 -5.84
N ARG A 116 -12.91 -5.28 -6.96
CA ARG A 116 -11.53 -4.91 -7.31
C ARG A 116 -11.37 -3.40 -7.48
N ALA A 117 -12.21 -2.77 -8.29
CA ALA A 117 -12.18 -1.32 -8.48
C ALA A 117 -12.39 -0.57 -7.15
N LYS A 118 -13.35 -0.98 -6.33
CA LYS A 118 -13.59 -0.41 -5.01
C LYS A 118 -12.41 -0.59 -4.05
N ALA A 119 -11.68 -1.72 -4.11
CA ALA A 119 -10.50 -1.92 -3.27
C ALA A 119 -9.41 -0.88 -3.59
N VAL A 120 -9.16 -0.60 -4.88
CA VAL A 120 -8.21 0.44 -5.30
C VAL A 120 -8.69 1.83 -4.88
N VAL A 121 -9.98 2.13 -5.08
CA VAL A 121 -10.58 3.40 -4.61
C VAL A 121 -10.41 3.59 -3.11
N GLN A 122 -10.68 2.57 -2.33
CA GLN A 122 -10.53 2.63 -0.87
C GLN A 122 -9.09 2.88 -0.46
N MET A 123 -8.13 2.23 -1.13
CA MET A 123 -6.71 2.44 -0.88
C MET A 123 -6.30 3.88 -1.19
N LEU A 124 -6.67 4.42 -2.36
CA LEU A 124 -6.41 5.82 -2.73
C LEU A 124 -7.03 6.80 -1.73
N ALA A 125 -8.25 6.52 -1.25
CA ALA A 125 -8.91 7.36 -0.24
C ALA A 125 -8.19 7.33 1.11
N VAL A 126 -7.69 6.16 1.55
CA VAL A 126 -6.85 6.02 2.75
C VAL A 126 -5.54 6.82 2.61
N LEU A 127 -4.99 6.89 1.39
CA LEU A 127 -3.80 7.68 1.06
C LEU A 127 -4.10 9.19 0.90
N GLY A 128 -5.33 9.62 1.19
CA GLY A 128 -5.71 11.03 1.25
C GLY A 128 -6.31 11.61 -0.03
N ILE A 129 -6.62 10.79 -1.03
CA ILE A 129 -7.28 11.27 -2.26
C ILE A 129 -8.79 11.40 -2.02
N ASP A 130 -9.35 12.57 -2.34
CA ASP A 130 -10.79 12.81 -2.21
C ASP A 130 -11.61 11.83 -3.04
N ARG A 131 -12.58 11.18 -2.39
CA ARG A 131 -13.45 10.18 -3.02
C ARG A 131 -14.25 10.75 -4.21
N SER A 132 -14.56 12.02 -4.20
CA SER A 132 -15.28 12.69 -5.30
C SER A 132 -14.49 12.73 -6.62
N ARG A 133 -13.17 12.55 -6.55
CA ARG A 133 -12.26 12.50 -7.70
C ARG A 133 -12.11 11.09 -8.28
N LEU A 134 -12.67 10.09 -7.61
CA LEU A 134 -12.48 8.68 -7.93
C LEU A 134 -13.81 8.07 -8.38
N THR A 135 -13.86 7.53 -9.59
CA THR A 135 -15.02 6.82 -10.13
C THR A 135 -14.68 5.36 -10.34
N ASP A 136 -15.48 4.45 -9.82
CA ASP A 136 -15.34 3.01 -10.07
C ASP A 136 -16.39 2.51 -11.06
N THR A 137 -15.98 1.60 -11.94
CA THR A 137 -16.86 0.94 -12.90
C THR A 137 -16.36 -0.50 -13.08
N SER A 138 -17.27 -1.44 -13.23
CA SER A 138 -16.92 -2.81 -13.58
C SER A 138 -17.41 -3.16 -14.98
N TYR A 139 -16.58 -3.86 -15.71
CA TYR A 139 -16.93 -4.52 -16.97
C TYR A 139 -16.95 -6.05 -16.83
N GLY A 140 -16.59 -6.58 -15.64
CA GLY A 140 -16.49 -8.02 -15.48
C GLY A 140 -15.58 -8.65 -16.53
N GLU A 141 -16.09 -9.62 -17.28
CA GLU A 141 -15.38 -10.31 -18.36
C GLU A 141 -15.58 -9.68 -19.75
N GLU A 142 -16.42 -8.64 -19.87
CA GLU A 142 -16.88 -8.12 -21.15
C GLU A 142 -15.81 -7.39 -21.98
N LYS A 143 -14.71 -6.98 -21.34
CA LYS A 143 -13.60 -6.28 -21.99
C LYS A 143 -12.27 -6.98 -21.67
N PRO A 144 -12.03 -8.15 -22.26
CA PRO A 144 -10.75 -8.82 -22.08
C PRO A 144 -9.61 -7.98 -22.70
N LEU A 145 -8.44 -8.02 -22.06
CA LEU A 145 -7.21 -7.47 -22.60
C LEU A 145 -6.53 -8.48 -23.54
N ASP A 146 -6.68 -9.75 -23.22
CA ASP A 146 -6.19 -10.89 -23.97
C ASP A 146 -7.35 -11.89 -24.15
N GLU A 147 -7.67 -12.25 -25.39
CA GLU A 147 -8.77 -13.16 -25.76
C GLU A 147 -8.39 -14.65 -25.64
N GLY A 148 -7.17 -14.96 -25.22
CA GLY A 148 -6.70 -16.34 -25.03
C GLY A 148 -7.41 -17.04 -23.87
N HIS A 149 -7.60 -18.35 -24.00
CA HIS A 149 -8.28 -19.20 -23.04
C HIS A 149 -7.25 -20.01 -22.21
N ASN A 150 -6.30 -19.32 -21.58
CA ASN A 150 -5.23 -19.92 -20.79
C ASN A 150 -4.84 -19.02 -19.61
N GLU A 151 -4.05 -19.57 -18.67
CA GLU A 151 -3.69 -18.83 -17.44
C GLU A 151 -2.92 -17.52 -17.72
N ALA A 152 -2.13 -17.46 -18.79
CA ALA A 152 -1.41 -16.24 -19.15
C ALA A 152 -2.39 -15.12 -19.52
N ALA A 153 -3.36 -15.41 -20.41
CA ALA A 153 -4.41 -14.48 -20.81
C ALA A 153 -5.32 -14.12 -19.61
N TRP A 154 -5.72 -15.11 -18.83
CA TRP A 154 -6.55 -14.88 -17.64
C TRP A 154 -5.86 -13.98 -16.62
N LYS A 155 -4.56 -14.14 -16.39
CA LYS A 155 -3.79 -13.26 -15.50
C LYS A 155 -3.80 -11.81 -16.00
N MET A 156 -3.70 -11.58 -17.30
CA MET A 156 -3.78 -10.24 -17.90
C MET A 156 -5.18 -9.63 -17.75
N ASN A 157 -6.23 -10.45 -17.80
CA ASN A 157 -7.62 -10.01 -17.73
C ASN A 157 -8.06 -9.68 -16.29
N ARG A 158 -7.49 -10.32 -15.27
CA ARG A 158 -7.77 -10.02 -13.86
C ARG A 158 -7.08 -8.74 -13.41
N ARG A 159 -7.68 -7.59 -13.71
CA ARG A 159 -7.04 -6.29 -13.49
C ARG A 159 -8.03 -5.18 -13.09
N VAL A 160 -7.47 -4.10 -12.59
CA VAL A 160 -8.10 -2.77 -12.58
C VAL A 160 -7.24 -1.85 -13.44
N GLU A 161 -7.85 -1.14 -14.36
CA GLU A 161 -7.21 -0.09 -15.14
C GLU A 161 -7.42 1.27 -14.46
N ILE A 162 -6.35 2.07 -14.41
CA ILE A 162 -6.33 3.43 -13.85
C ILE A 162 -6.35 4.40 -15.04
N ILE A 163 -7.43 5.14 -15.19
CA ILE A 163 -7.67 6.03 -16.34
C ILE A 163 -7.79 7.47 -15.84
N TYR A 164 -6.93 8.33 -16.35
CA TYR A 164 -6.87 9.76 -16.05
C TYR A 164 -7.68 10.60 -17.02
#